data_37cfe1ae163c69ee0ba93cf800f932e5
#
_entry.id   37cfe1ae163c69ee0ba93cf800f932e5
#
_cell.length_a   1.000
_cell.length_b   1.000
_cell.length_c   1.000
_cell.angle_alpha   90.00
_cell.angle_beta   90.00
_cell.angle_gamma   90.00
#
_symmetry.space_group_name_H-M   'P 1'
#
loop_
_entity.id
_entity.type
_entity.pdbx_description
1 polymer ?
#
loop_
_entity_poly.entity_id
_entity_poly.type
_entity_poly.pdbx_seq_one_letter_code
_entity_poly.pdbx_strand_id
1 'polypeptide(L)'
;MLLASFDRLLLTNGYEDVSVRELTANADVGRSTFYEHFEGKHDLLEHSVARVLVVIAAAAANRTPSDALLDVLTHVRAQRALASALLRGSTRAILIRVLALKLERQLAALARRSAAPPIAPPIAPLAFLALSLAQAQLGAIDAWLSCDDSCDVQTAARVLHATTRAGVVAVFGSSG
;
A
#
# COMPACT_ATOMS: atom_id res chain seq x y z
N MET A 1 -16.54 -9.27 10.74
CA MET A 1 -16.61 -8.84 12.15
C MET A 1 -15.20 -8.45 12.66
N LEU A 2 -14.19 -9.31 12.60
CA LEU A 2 -12.85 -9.04 13.16
C LEU A 2 -12.17 -7.77 12.58
N LEU A 3 -12.13 -7.61 11.24
CA LEU A 3 -11.55 -6.43 10.60
C LEU A 3 -12.26 -5.13 11.00
N ALA A 4 -13.59 -5.12 11.07
CA ALA A 4 -14.34 -3.93 11.48
C ALA A 4 -14.08 -3.54 12.95
N SER A 5 -13.89 -4.53 13.83
CA SER A 5 -13.47 -4.29 15.21
C SER A 5 -12.06 -3.75 15.29
N PHE A 6 -11.15 -4.27 14.46
CA PHE A 6 -9.76 -3.79 14.36
C PHE A 6 -9.72 -2.33 13.89
N ASP A 7 -10.42 -1.99 12.81
CA ASP A 7 -10.49 -0.63 12.27
C ASP A 7 -11.01 0.37 13.31
N ARG A 8 -12.06 -0.01 14.05
CA ARG A 8 -12.62 0.81 15.13
C ARG A 8 -11.62 1.02 16.26
N LEU A 9 -10.98 -0.04 16.75
CA LEU A 9 -9.99 0.04 17.83
C LEU A 9 -8.76 0.84 17.40
N LEU A 10 -8.35 0.70 16.15
CA LEU A 10 -7.24 1.46 15.59
C LEU A 10 -7.54 2.97 15.57
N LEU A 11 -8.77 3.34 15.25
CA LEU A 11 -9.20 4.75 15.25
C LEU A 11 -9.34 5.32 16.67
N THR A 12 -9.77 4.52 17.65
CA THR A 12 -10.02 4.99 19.03
C THR A 12 -8.78 4.99 19.89
N ASN A 13 -7.98 3.93 19.83
CA ASN A 13 -6.87 3.69 20.74
C ASN A 13 -5.50 3.90 20.07
N GLY A 14 -5.44 3.87 18.72
CA GLY A 14 -4.19 3.79 17.99
C GLY A 14 -3.64 2.35 17.92
N TYR A 15 -2.79 2.08 16.93
CA TYR A 15 -2.31 0.73 16.66
C TYR A 15 -1.53 0.12 17.84
N GLU A 16 -0.70 0.91 18.53
CA GLU A 16 0.16 0.39 19.61
C GLU A 16 -0.67 -0.18 20.76
N ASP A 17 -1.75 0.47 21.12
CA ASP A 17 -2.58 0.14 22.27
C ASP A 17 -3.61 -0.96 21.98
N VAL A 18 -3.81 -1.33 20.70
CA VAL A 18 -4.69 -2.45 20.34
C VAL A 18 -4.06 -3.78 20.75
N SER A 19 -4.75 -4.53 21.60
CA SER A 19 -4.37 -5.89 21.98
C SER A 19 -5.24 -6.95 21.31
N VAL A 20 -4.68 -8.14 21.07
CA VAL A 20 -5.46 -9.29 20.53
C VAL A 20 -6.61 -9.65 21.46
N ARG A 21 -6.42 -9.52 22.78
CA ARG A 21 -7.46 -9.77 23.78
C ARG A 21 -8.67 -8.85 23.59
N GLU A 22 -8.41 -7.57 23.47
CA GLU A 22 -9.45 -6.55 23.28
C GLU A 22 -10.13 -6.70 21.92
N LEU A 23 -9.34 -6.95 20.87
CA LEU A 23 -9.83 -7.18 19.53
C LEU A 23 -10.80 -8.36 19.44
N THR A 24 -10.41 -9.52 20.01
CA THR A 24 -11.25 -10.73 20.00
C THR A 24 -12.51 -10.56 20.84
N ALA A 25 -12.43 -9.89 22.00
CA ALA A 25 -13.58 -9.56 22.82
C ALA A 25 -14.57 -8.63 22.10
N ASN A 26 -14.07 -7.58 21.41
CA ASN A 26 -14.91 -6.65 20.64
C ASN A 26 -15.51 -7.27 19.38
N ALA A 27 -14.89 -8.30 18.82
CA ALA A 27 -15.34 -8.99 17.61
C ALA A 27 -16.25 -10.20 17.92
N ASP A 28 -16.41 -10.55 19.20
CA ASP A 28 -17.08 -11.78 19.65
C ASP A 28 -16.48 -13.03 18.97
N VAL A 29 -15.15 -13.12 18.97
CA VAL A 29 -14.38 -14.22 18.37
C VAL A 29 -13.50 -14.86 19.44
N GLY A 30 -13.45 -16.18 19.46
CA GLY A 30 -12.54 -16.90 20.35
C GLY A 30 -11.07 -16.57 20.06
N ARG A 31 -10.22 -16.48 21.09
CA ARG A 31 -8.77 -16.26 20.91
C ARG A 31 -8.12 -17.40 20.14
N SER A 32 -8.56 -18.66 20.34
CA SER A 32 -8.09 -19.80 19.55
C SER A 32 -8.39 -19.60 18.06
N THR A 33 -9.62 -19.21 17.73
CA THR A 33 -10.03 -18.93 16.35
C THR A 33 -9.23 -17.80 15.72
N PHE A 34 -8.89 -16.75 16.50
CA PHE A 34 -7.99 -15.71 16.01
C PHE A 34 -6.63 -16.28 15.63
N TYR A 35 -6.00 -17.08 16.51
CA TYR A 35 -4.67 -17.65 16.27
C TYR A 35 -4.63 -18.80 15.25
N GLU A 36 -5.78 -19.36 14.87
CA GLU A 36 -5.90 -20.26 13.70
C GLU A 36 -5.71 -19.53 12.37
N HIS A 37 -5.97 -18.20 12.33
CA HIS A 37 -5.94 -17.41 11.10
C HIS A 37 -4.83 -16.37 11.06
N PHE A 38 -4.37 -15.86 12.21
CA PHE A 38 -3.43 -14.76 12.31
C PHE A 38 -2.39 -15.03 13.41
N GLU A 39 -1.13 -14.78 13.12
CA GLU A 39 -0.04 -14.87 14.10
C GLU A 39 -0.12 -13.77 15.18
N GLY A 40 -0.78 -12.64 14.86
CA GLY A 40 -0.94 -11.51 15.77
C GLY A 40 -1.57 -10.29 15.09
N LYS A 41 -1.61 -9.17 15.83
CA LYS A 41 -2.20 -7.92 15.29
C LYS A 41 -1.46 -7.38 14.06
N HIS A 42 -0.17 -7.69 13.93
CA HIS A 42 0.65 -7.30 12.79
C HIS A 42 0.22 -8.02 11.51
N ASP A 43 0.06 -9.34 11.60
CA ASP A 43 -0.41 -10.16 10.48
C ASP A 43 -1.84 -9.78 10.06
N LEU A 44 -2.72 -9.51 11.04
CA LEU A 44 -4.06 -8.98 10.77
C LEU A 44 -4.01 -7.64 10.02
N LEU A 45 -3.11 -6.72 10.43
CA LEU A 45 -2.93 -5.44 9.72
C LEU A 45 -2.47 -5.68 8.28
N GLU A 46 -1.44 -6.50 8.07
CA GLU A 46 -0.95 -6.83 6.73
C GLU A 46 -2.07 -7.41 5.86
N HIS A 47 -2.88 -8.29 6.42
CA HIS A 47 -4.02 -8.89 5.75
C HIS A 47 -5.09 -7.85 5.38
N SER A 48 -5.42 -6.93 6.30
CA SER A 48 -6.44 -5.90 6.09
C SER A 48 -6.10 -4.96 4.93
N VAL A 49 -4.82 -4.60 4.77
CA VAL A 49 -4.37 -3.66 3.73
C VAL A 49 -3.91 -4.36 2.43
N ALA A 50 -3.82 -5.70 2.42
CA ALA A 50 -3.20 -6.46 1.34
C ALA A 50 -3.77 -6.14 -0.04
N ARG A 51 -5.11 -6.08 -0.16
CA ARG A 51 -5.80 -5.80 -1.43
C ARG A 51 -5.50 -4.40 -1.95
N VAL A 52 -5.57 -3.40 -1.07
CA VAL A 52 -5.26 -2.00 -1.40
C VAL A 52 -3.83 -1.88 -1.90
N LEU A 53 -2.88 -2.44 -1.16
CA LEU A 53 -1.46 -2.33 -1.50
C LEU A 53 -1.07 -3.11 -2.78
N VAL A 54 -1.76 -4.22 -3.11
CA VAL A 54 -1.56 -4.92 -4.38
C VAL A 54 -1.92 -4.04 -5.57
N VAL A 55 -3.07 -3.34 -5.50
CA VAL A 55 -3.53 -2.46 -6.57
C VAL A 55 -2.61 -1.24 -6.72
N ILE A 56 -2.17 -0.65 -5.60
CA ILE A 56 -1.22 0.47 -5.60
C ILE A 56 0.12 0.03 -6.24
N ALA A 57 0.64 -1.15 -5.87
CA ALA A 57 1.87 -1.67 -6.47
C ALA A 57 1.73 -1.92 -7.98
N ALA A 58 0.55 -2.34 -8.45
CA ALA A 58 0.31 -2.60 -9.88
C ALA A 58 0.41 -1.34 -10.74
N ALA A 59 0.28 -0.14 -10.17
CA ALA A 59 0.51 1.13 -10.88
C ALA A 59 1.92 1.22 -11.49
N ALA A 60 2.91 0.51 -10.95
CA ALA A 60 4.27 0.43 -11.49
C ALA A 60 4.33 -0.28 -12.85
N ALA A 61 3.44 -1.25 -13.11
CA ALA A 61 3.44 -2.08 -14.30
C ALA A 61 2.52 -1.55 -15.41
N ASN A 62 1.50 -0.77 -15.06
CA ASN A 62 0.49 -0.31 -15.99
C ASN A 62 0.97 0.90 -16.81
N ARG A 63 0.46 1.05 -18.04
CA ARG A 63 0.74 2.22 -18.89
C ARG A 63 -0.12 3.43 -18.55
N THR A 64 -1.33 3.20 -18.04
CA THR A 64 -2.30 4.21 -17.62
C THR A 64 -2.85 3.84 -16.25
N PRO A 65 -3.43 4.80 -15.50
CA PRO A 65 -4.18 4.47 -14.30
C PRO A 65 -5.30 3.47 -14.64
N SER A 66 -5.43 2.42 -13.82
CA SER A 66 -6.47 1.41 -14.00
C SER A 66 -7.73 1.77 -13.21
N ASP A 67 -8.90 1.26 -13.65
CA ASP A 67 -10.14 1.41 -12.89
C ASP A 67 -10.00 0.88 -11.47
N ALA A 68 -9.29 -0.23 -11.29
CA ALA A 68 -8.99 -0.78 -9.96
C ALA A 68 -8.22 0.22 -9.06
N LEU A 69 -7.33 1.04 -9.62
CA LEU A 69 -6.66 2.09 -8.87
C LEU A 69 -7.63 3.20 -8.46
N LEU A 70 -8.54 3.59 -9.36
CA LEU A 70 -9.58 4.58 -9.08
C LEU A 70 -10.51 4.08 -7.96
N ASP A 71 -10.96 2.82 -8.04
CA ASP A 71 -11.82 2.21 -7.03
C ASP A 71 -11.13 2.16 -5.66
N VAL A 72 -9.86 1.76 -5.63
CA VAL A 72 -9.08 1.73 -4.38
C VAL A 72 -8.91 3.13 -3.80
N LEU A 73 -8.57 4.14 -4.59
CA LEU A 73 -8.42 5.51 -4.11
C LEU A 73 -9.77 6.10 -3.64
N THR A 74 -10.86 5.76 -4.32
CA THR A 74 -12.22 6.12 -3.87
C THR A 74 -12.51 5.52 -2.51
N HIS A 75 -12.20 4.23 -2.31
CA HIS A 75 -12.34 3.56 -1.03
C HIS A 75 -11.47 4.20 0.06
N VAL A 76 -10.20 4.48 -0.25
CA VAL A 76 -9.25 5.14 0.67
C VAL A 76 -9.77 6.53 1.07
N ARG A 77 -10.36 7.29 0.15
CA ARG A 77 -10.97 8.60 0.44
C ARG A 77 -12.21 8.46 1.33
N ALA A 78 -13.07 7.50 1.05
CA ALA A 78 -14.25 7.22 1.88
C ALA A 78 -13.86 6.83 3.32
N GLN A 79 -12.71 6.18 3.49
CA GLN A 79 -12.13 5.76 4.77
C GLN A 79 -11.00 6.68 5.25
N ARG A 80 -11.07 7.99 4.94
CA ARG A 80 -9.99 8.98 5.16
C ARG A 80 -9.39 8.93 6.58
N ALA A 81 -10.25 8.84 7.59
CA ALA A 81 -9.78 8.81 8.99
C ALA A 81 -8.89 7.60 9.27
N LEU A 82 -9.33 6.40 8.85
CA LEU A 82 -8.59 5.15 9.00
C LEU A 82 -7.30 5.18 8.17
N ALA A 83 -7.38 5.58 6.91
CA ALA A 83 -6.23 5.68 6.03
C ALA A 83 -5.17 6.64 6.60
N SER A 84 -5.58 7.80 7.10
CA SER A 84 -4.68 8.76 7.74
C SER A 84 -4.07 8.24 9.04
N ALA A 85 -4.83 7.47 9.83
CA ALA A 85 -4.29 6.83 11.04
C ALA A 85 -3.23 5.77 10.68
N LEU A 86 -3.48 4.95 9.64
CA LEU A 86 -2.54 3.94 9.15
C LEU A 86 -1.26 4.54 8.55
N LEU A 87 -1.34 5.71 7.93
CA LEU A 87 -0.19 6.41 7.33
C LEU A 87 0.68 7.14 8.35
N ARG A 88 0.34 7.09 9.64
CA ARG A 88 1.07 7.74 10.73
C ARG A 88 1.64 6.70 11.71
N GLY A 89 2.60 7.11 12.51
CA GLY A 89 3.18 6.26 13.55
C GLY A 89 3.88 5.01 13.02
N SER A 90 3.87 3.95 13.81
CA SER A 90 4.52 2.67 13.51
C SER A 90 3.89 1.89 12.36
N THR A 91 2.58 2.05 12.14
CA THR A 91 1.87 1.41 11.03
C THR A 91 2.43 1.83 9.66
N ARG A 92 2.88 3.08 9.51
CA ARG A 92 3.50 3.56 8.28
C ARG A 92 4.71 2.71 7.86
N ALA A 93 5.58 2.37 8.80
CA ALA A 93 6.76 1.53 8.52
C ALA A 93 6.36 0.12 8.03
N ILE A 94 5.29 -0.43 8.60
CA ILE A 94 4.72 -1.72 8.18
C ILE A 94 4.18 -1.62 6.75
N LEU A 95 3.37 -0.59 6.46
CA LEU A 95 2.80 -0.37 5.13
C LEU A 95 3.89 -0.20 4.06
N ILE A 96 4.95 0.58 4.34
CA ILE A 96 6.09 0.78 3.44
C ILE A 96 6.73 -0.57 3.14
N ARG A 97 7.02 -1.39 4.14
CA ARG A 97 7.66 -2.71 3.96
C ARG A 97 6.79 -3.65 3.12
N VAL A 98 5.50 -3.76 3.45
CA VAL A 98 4.56 -4.62 2.71
C VAL A 98 4.42 -4.17 1.27
N LEU A 99 4.28 -2.86 1.04
CA LEU A 99 4.18 -2.30 -0.31
C LEU A 99 5.47 -2.50 -1.11
N ALA A 100 6.63 -2.30 -0.49
CA ALA A 100 7.93 -2.51 -1.12
C ALA A 100 8.10 -3.95 -1.60
N LEU A 101 7.73 -4.95 -0.80
CA LEU A 101 7.77 -6.35 -1.21
C LEU A 101 6.86 -6.65 -2.42
N LYS A 102 5.69 -6.01 -2.49
CA LYS A 102 4.79 -6.16 -3.64
C LYS A 102 5.35 -5.48 -4.88
N LEU A 103 5.91 -4.29 -4.74
CA LEU A 103 6.58 -3.55 -5.81
C LEU A 103 7.81 -4.31 -6.33
N GLU A 104 8.64 -4.86 -5.47
CA GLU A 104 9.81 -5.64 -5.88
C GLU A 104 9.42 -6.83 -6.77
N ARG A 105 8.34 -7.54 -6.40
CA ARG A 105 7.79 -8.63 -7.23
C ARG A 105 7.32 -8.12 -8.60
N GLN A 106 6.64 -6.98 -8.64
CA GLN A 106 6.19 -6.36 -9.90
C GLN A 106 7.37 -5.92 -10.77
N LEU A 107 8.35 -5.26 -10.19
CA LEU A 107 9.56 -4.80 -10.88
C LEU A 107 10.38 -5.97 -11.41
N ALA A 108 10.52 -7.05 -10.63
CA ALA A 108 11.18 -8.26 -11.08
C ALA A 108 10.42 -8.94 -12.25
N ALA A 109 9.09 -8.89 -12.24
CA ALA A 109 8.29 -9.39 -13.35
C ALA A 109 8.43 -8.53 -14.61
N LEU A 110 8.51 -7.20 -14.46
CA LEU A 110 8.77 -6.27 -15.57
C LEU A 110 10.16 -6.50 -16.16
N ALA A 111 11.20 -6.61 -15.33
CA ALA A 111 12.56 -6.89 -15.77
C ALA A 111 12.66 -8.19 -16.59
N ARG A 112 11.95 -9.24 -16.19
CA ARG A 112 11.92 -10.52 -16.94
C ARG A 112 11.16 -10.44 -18.27
N ARG A 113 10.23 -9.50 -18.43
CA ARG A 113 9.45 -9.30 -19.67
C ARG A 113 10.15 -8.41 -20.68
N SER A 114 11.12 -7.61 -20.24
CA SER A 114 11.93 -6.79 -21.12
C SER A 114 12.83 -7.70 -21.93
N ALA A 115 12.50 -7.87 -23.22
CA ALA A 115 13.21 -8.78 -24.15
C ALA A 115 14.61 -8.26 -24.53
N ALA A 116 14.93 -7.01 -24.26
CA ALA A 116 16.25 -6.46 -24.45
C ALA A 116 17.06 -6.61 -23.15
N PRO A 117 18.30 -7.11 -23.20
CA PRO A 117 19.17 -6.98 -22.06
C PRO A 117 19.25 -5.50 -21.69
N PRO A 118 19.21 -5.16 -20.40
CA PRO A 118 19.35 -3.78 -20.00
C PRO A 118 20.66 -3.23 -20.64
N ILE A 119 20.53 -2.10 -21.33
CA ILE A 119 21.67 -1.44 -22.02
C ILE A 119 22.77 -1.10 -21.00
N ALA A 120 22.44 -1.06 -19.73
CA ALA A 120 23.34 -0.96 -18.59
C ALA A 120 22.80 -1.78 -17.42
N PRO A 121 23.64 -2.25 -16.47
CA PRO A 121 23.16 -2.84 -15.25
C PRO A 121 22.21 -1.86 -14.55
N PRO A 122 21.17 -2.34 -13.85
CA PRO A 122 20.22 -1.46 -13.17
C PRO A 122 20.99 -0.52 -12.23
N ILE A 123 20.69 0.77 -12.33
CA ILE A 123 21.35 1.85 -11.56
C ILE A 123 21.29 1.58 -10.05
N ALA A 124 20.33 0.77 -9.61
CA ALA A 124 20.13 0.43 -8.19
C ALA A 124 19.54 -0.98 -8.02
N PRO A 125 19.80 -1.63 -6.87
CA PRO A 125 19.12 -2.87 -6.51
C PRO A 125 17.59 -2.69 -6.55
N LEU A 126 16.85 -3.71 -7.04
CA LEU A 126 15.39 -3.67 -7.12
C LEU A 126 14.73 -3.40 -5.77
N ALA A 127 15.28 -3.94 -4.69
CA ALA A 127 14.79 -3.69 -3.33
C ALA A 127 14.87 -2.20 -2.94
N PHE A 128 15.95 -1.51 -3.32
CA PHE A 128 16.10 -0.07 -3.06
C PHE A 128 15.07 0.74 -3.85
N LEU A 129 14.90 0.44 -5.14
CA LEU A 129 13.88 1.08 -5.97
C LEU A 129 12.47 0.83 -5.43
N ALA A 130 12.15 -0.42 -5.09
CA ALA A 130 10.86 -0.79 -4.53
C ALA A 130 10.56 -0.04 -3.24
N LEU A 131 11.55 0.06 -2.34
CA LEU A 131 11.42 0.82 -1.09
C LEU A 131 11.19 2.31 -1.34
N SER A 132 11.95 2.90 -2.27
CA SER A 132 11.82 4.31 -2.65
C SER A 132 10.45 4.61 -3.25
N LEU A 133 9.97 3.75 -4.15
CA LEU A 133 8.64 3.87 -4.74
C LEU A 133 7.52 3.68 -3.70
N ALA A 134 7.67 2.73 -2.77
CA ALA A 134 6.70 2.53 -1.70
C ALA A 134 6.53 3.79 -0.83
N GLN A 135 7.65 4.41 -0.45
CA GLN A 135 7.63 5.65 0.31
C GLN A 135 6.99 6.80 -0.48
N ALA A 136 7.33 6.93 -1.76
CA ALA A 136 6.77 7.96 -2.64
C ALA A 136 5.25 7.78 -2.82
N GLN A 137 4.78 6.55 -3.06
CA GLN A 137 3.36 6.24 -3.24
C GLN A 137 2.56 6.52 -1.97
N LEU A 138 3.01 6.05 -0.82
CA LEU A 138 2.32 6.31 0.45
C LEU A 138 2.39 7.79 0.85
N GLY A 139 3.50 8.48 0.54
CA GLY A 139 3.63 9.92 0.73
C GLY A 139 2.67 10.72 -0.16
N ALA A 140 2.49 10.31 -1.43
CA ALA A 140 1.53 10.94 -2.33
C ALA A 140 0.08 10.75 -1.86
N ILE A 141 -0.26 9.56 -1.35
CA ILE A 141 -1.59 9.29 -0.79
C ILE A 141 -1.82 10.12 0.48
N ASP A 142 -0.84 10.21 1.38
CA ASP A 142 -0.93 11.00 2.61
C ASP A 142 -1.10 12.50 2.30
N ALA A 143 -0.32 13.02 1.35
CA ALA A 143 -0.46 14.39 0.88
C ALA A 143 -1.84 14.64 0.27
N TRP A 144 -2.33 13.73 -0.59
CA TRP A 144 -3.66 13.84 -1.18
C TRP A 144 -4.78 13.81 -0.15
N LEU A 145 -4.70 12.91 0.85
CA LEU A 145 -5.67 12.86 1.94
C LEU A 145 -5.61 14.12 2.84
N SER A 146 -4.49 14.83 2.84
CA SER A 146 -4.31 16.07 3.59
C SER A 146 -4.79 17.31 2.82
N CYS A 147 -4.95 17.21 1.49
CA CYS A 147 -5.54 18.26 0.68
C CYS A 147 -7.05 18.36 0.95
N ASP A 148 -7.57 19.59 0.88
CA ASP A 148 -9.01 19.84 0.83
C ASP A 148 -9.62 19.21 -0.43
N ASP A 149 -10.94 19.32 -0.62
CA ASP A 149 -11.68 18.72 -1.75
C ASP A 149 -11.26 19.21 -3.15
N SER A 150 -10.21 20.05 -3.21
CA SER A 150 -9.65 20.59 -4.47
C SER A 150 -8.97 19.53 -5.36
N CYS A 151 -8.61 18.38 -4.82
CA CYS A 151 -7.96 17.31 -5.58
C CYS A 151 -8.86 16.06 -5.63
N ASP A 152 -9.45 15.81 -6.79
CA ASP A 152 -10.30 14.65 -7.01
C ASP A 152 -9.50 13.34 -7.12
N VAL A 153 -10.23 12.20 -7.06
CA VAL A 153 -9.65 10.85 -7.12
C VAL A 153 -8.91 10.62 -8.45
N GLN A 154 -9.43 11.17 -9.56
CA GLN A 154 -8.80 10.97 -10.87
C GLN A 154 -7.46 11.71 -10.96
N THR A 155 -7.39 12.91 -10.42
CA THR A 155 -6.14 13.67 -10.32
C THR A 155 -5.13 12.94 -9.42
N ALA A 156 -5.55 12.44 -8.26
CA ALA A 156 -4.70 11.65 -7.38
C ALA A 156 -4.18 10.38 -8.07
N ALA A 157 -5.03 9.66 -8.79
CA ALA A 157 -4.64 8.47 -9.55
C ALA A 157 -3.62 8.79 -10.64
N ARG A 158 -3.81 9.90 -11.38
CA ARG A 158 -2.86 10.33 -12.41
C ARG A 158 -1.50 10.70 -11.82
N VAL A 159 -1.48 11.47 -10.73
CA VAL A 159 -0.24 11.88 -10.06
C VAL A 159 0.48 10.66 -9.51
N LEU A 160 -0.21 9.79 -8.77
CA LEU A 160 0.37 8.57 -8.22
C LEU A 160 0.95 7.66 -9.31
N HIS A 161 0.21 7.46 -10.40
CA HIS A 161 0.66 6.66 -11.53
C HIS A 161 1.85 7.31 -12.24
N ALA A 162 1.81 8.61 -12.54
CA ALA A 162 2.87 9.32 -13.26
C ALA A 162 4.20 9.30 -12.46
N THR A 163 4.15 9.59 -11.17
CA THR A 163 5.34 9.56 -10.30
C THR A 163 5.93 8.15 -10.19
N THR A 164 5.09 7.13 -10.07
CA THR A 164 5.53 5.73 -10.04
C THR A 164 6.19 5.33 -11.36
N ARG A 165 5.54 5.66 -12.49
CA ARG A 165 6.08 5.35 -13.84
C ARG A 165 7.38 6.08 -14.12
N ALA A 166 7.51 7.34 -13.74
CA ALA A 166 8.75 8.09 -13.90
C ALA A 166 9.92 7.39 -13.19
N GLY A 167 9.72 6.91 -11.96
CA GLY A 167 10.73 6.14 -11.23
C GLY A 167 11.10 4.82 -11.91
N VAL A 168 10.10 4.10 -12.44
CA VAL A 168 10.33 2.84 -13.17
C VAL A 168 11.11 3.10 -14.47
N VAL A 169 10.69 4.09 -15.25
CA VAL A 169 11.33 4.45 -16.54
C VAL A 169 12.77 4.93 -16.33
N ALA A 170 13.03 5.69 -15.27
CA ALA A 170 14.38 6.15 -14.94
C ALA A 170 15.38 5.00 -14.70
N VAL A 171 14.90 3.85 -14.24
CA VAL A 171 15.76 2.69 -13.93
C VAL A 171 15.81 1.66 -15.07
N PHE A 172 14.68 1.41 -15.73
CA PHE A 172 14.57 0.37 -16.76
C PHE A 172 14.61 0.91 -18.19
N GLY A 173 14.58 2.23 -18.38
CA GLY A 173 14.35 2.85 -19.67
C GLY A 173 12.88 2.80 -20.10
N SER A 174 12.53 3.58 -21.10
CA SER A 174 11.22 3.52 -21.74
C SER A 174 11.12 2.20 -22.51
N SER A 175 10.47 1.20 -21.94
CA SER A 175 10.03 0.06 -22.74
C SER A 175 8.98 0.56 -23.74
N GLY A 176 9.39 0.61 -25.01
CA GLY A 176 8.56 1.04 -26.14
C GLY A 176 7.25 0.26 -26.28
#